data_edd01819a7dff69ff4719db209f94565
#
_entry.id   edd01819a7dff69ff4719db209f94565
#
_cell.length_a   1.000
_cell.length_b   1.000
_cell.length_c   1.000
_cell.angle_alpha   90.00
_cell.angle_beta   90.00
_cell.angle_gamma   90.00
#
_symmetry.space_group_name_H-M   'P 1'
#
loop_
_entity.id
_entity.type
_entity.pdbx_description
1 polymer ?
#
loop_
_entity_poly.entity_id
_entity_poly.type
_entity_poly.pdbx_seq_one_letter_code
_entity_poly.pdbx_strand_id
1 'polypeptide(L)'
;MQAISHFLSVAQNANRPILTHYHSFRDEISGPVAARWVAKMANLLASDLSPNLFGDNETTPRILINLPAGWQSIFWQVSTDLMGWETQSGTLSQDSPSIAFSFDVHVSDELAPLEASTGAWRLAHSTAPLAMRWGGSLPAGILDALAELMAQSDQFEYEALESAPGLDDYIAQVEADEDALFSAASELGTPTRLGLYTENFPSAPLLTRLWMDGHGVVVVDKSHYGAQKAQEIFASEKVRLILD
;
A
#
# COMPACT_ATOMS: atom_id res chain seq x y z
N MET A 1 -5.50 -11.15 -18.47
CA MET A 1 -5.34 -11.41 -17.01
C MET A 1 -5.47 -10.07 -16.33
N GLN A 2 -6.28 -9.97 -15.29
CA GLN A 2 -6.44 -8.70 -14.55
C GLN A 2 -5.10 -8.27 -13.92
N ALA A 3 -4.87 -6.96 -13.80
CA ALA A 3 -3.64 -6.39 -13.24
C ALA A 3 -3.34 -6.92 -11.84
N ILE A 4 -4.35 -6.95 -10.97
CA ILE A 4 -4.21 -7.48 -9.60
C ILE A 4 -3.78 -8.94 -9.60
N SER A 5 -4.38 -9.80 -10.42
CA SER A 5 -4.03 -11.24 -10.49
C SER A 5 -2.59 -11.43 -10.98
N HIS A 6 -2.12 -10.57 -11.88
CA HIS A 6 -0.73 -10.60 -12.35
C HIS A 6 0.23 -10.20 -11.24
N PHE A 7 -0.04 -9.09 -10.54
CA PHE A 7 0.74 -8.64 -9.38
C PHE A 7 0.84 -9.75 -8.32
N LEU A 8 -0.30 -10.34 -7.92
CA LEU A 8 -0.34 -11.39 -6.91
C LEU A 8 0.51 -12.60 -7.31
N SER A 9 0.45 -13.01 -8.60
CA SER A 9 1.26 -14.12 -9.12
C SER A 9 2.76 -13.84 -9.03
N VAL A 10 3.21 -12.63 -9.39
CA VAL A 10 4.63 -12.26 -9.32
C VAL A 10 5.09 -12.17 -7.86
N ALA A 11 4.33 -11.49 -7.01
CA ALA A 11 4.66 -11.35 -5.59
C ALA A 11 4.71 -12.71 -4.88
N GLN A 12 3.74 -13.61 -5.15
CA GLN A 12 3.71 -14.96 -4.56
C GLN A 12 4.97 -15.78 -4.89
N ASN A 13 5.57 -15.56 -6.06
CA ASN A 13 6.75 -16.30 -6.52
C ASN A 13 8.08 -15.59 -6.22
N ALA A 14 8.07 -14.45 -5.56
CA ALA A 14 9.30 -13.73 -5.22
C ALA A 14 10.14 -14.48 -4.19
N ASN A 15 11.39 -14.80 -4.53
CA ASN A 15 12.31 -15.61 -3.71
C ASN A 15 13.07 -14.79 -2.65
N ARG A 16 12.76 -13.50 -2.50
CA ARG A 16 13.43 -12.57 -1.57
C ARG A 16 12.41 -11.61 -0.97
N PRO A 17 12.75 -10.92 0.13
CA PRO A 17 11.93 -9.82 0.63
C PRO A 17 11.74 -8.77 -0.47
N ILE A 18 10.49 -8.40 -0.73
CA ILE A 18 10.17 -7.35 -1.71
C ILE A 18 10.33 -5.95 -1.11
N LEU A 19 10.12 -5.83 0.20
CA LEU A 19 10.27 -4.58 0.93
C LEU A 19 10.96 -4.83 2.27
N THR A 20 11.97 -4.01 2.58
CA THR A 20 12.53 -3.87 3.91
C THR A 20 12.54 -2.38 4.24
N HIS A 21 11.89 -1.97 5.32
CA HIS A 21 11.78 -0.57 5.71
C HIS A 21 12.44 -0.34 7.07
N TYR A 22 13.41 0.54 7.10
CA TYR A 22 14.08 1.04 8.29
C TYR A 22 13.54 2.41 8.66
N HIS A 23 12.73 2.45 9.70
CA HIS A 23 12.21 3.64 10.36
C HIS A 23 12.47 3.55 11.88
N SER A 24 11.51 3.79 12.77
CA SER A 24 11.70 3.59 14.22
C SER A 24 12.05 2.12 14.59
N PHE A 25 11.72 1.17 13.72
CA PHE A 25 12.09 -0.24 13.77
C PHE A 25 12.33 -0.78 12.35
N ARG A 26 12.63 -2.07 12.21
CA ARG A 26 12.83 -2.73 10.93
C ARG A 26 11.64 -3.60 10.58
N ASP A 27 10.95 -3.26 9.50
CA ASP A 27 9.97 -4.13 8.86
C ASP A 27 10.59 -4.89 7.69
N GLU A 28 10.22 -6.15 7.53
CA GLU A 28 10.58 -6.93 6.36
C GLU A 28 9.39 -7.74 5.87
N ILE A 29 9.04 -7.53 4.60
CA ILE A 29 7.89 -8.15 3.96
C ILE A 29 8.37 -9.03 2.80
N SER A 30 8.07 -10.32 2.88
CA SER A 30 8.30 -11.24 1.77
C SER A 30 7.18 -11.12 0.72
N GLY A 31 7.49 -11.48 -0.52
CA GLY A 31 6.50 -11.45 -1.60
C GLY A 31 5.22 -12.25 -1.29
N PRO A 32 5.30 -13.51 -0.79
CA PRO A 32 4.11 -14.27 -0.39
C PRO A 32 3.29 -13.60 0.72
N VAL A 33 3.93 -12.86 1.64
CA VAL A 33 3.20 -12.09 2.67
C VAL A 33 2.49 -10.90 2.03
N ALA A 34 3.16 -10.15 1.16
CA ALA A 34 2.54 -9.04 0.43
C ALA A 34 1.36 -9.51 -0.42
N ALA A 35 1.52 -10.61 -1.18
CA ALA A 35 0.44 -11.17 -1.99
C ALA A 35 -0.80 -11.50 -1.14
N ARG A 36 -0.61 -12.10 0.04
CA ARG A 36 -1.73 -12.40 0.95
C ARG A 36 -2.43 -11.14 1.47
N TRP A 37 -1.69 -10.13 1.89
CA TRP A 37 -2.28 -8.88 2.37
C TRP A 37 -3.04 -8.15 1.26
N VAL A 38 -2.45 -8.03 0.06
CA VAL A 38 -3.12 -7.41 -1.09
C VAL A 38 -4.37 -8.20 -1.50
N ALA A 39 -4.33 -9.53 -1.50
CA ALA A 39 -5.50 -10.36 -1.78
C ALA A 39 -6.62 -10.14 -0.76
N LYS A 40 -6.29 -10.12 0.54
CA LYS A 40 -7.27 -9.86 1.62
C LYS A 40 -7.91 -8.48 1.51
N MET A 41 -7.10 -7.44 1.25
CA MET A 41 -7.59 -6.07 1.05
C MET A 41 -8.51 -5.99 -0.17
N ALA A 42 -8.10 -6.58 -1.29
CA ALA A 42 -8.90 -6.62 -2.50
C ALA A 42 -10.22 -7.39 -2.31
N ASN A 43 -10.20 -8.52 -1.60
CA ASN A 43 -11.41 -9.27 -1.27
C ASN A 43 -12.36 -8.44 -0.40
N LEU A 44 -11.85 -7.79 0.65
CA LEU A 44 -12.64 -6.93 1.52
C LEU A 44 -13.30 -5.77 0.76
N LEU A 45 -12.55 -5.14 -0.15
CA LEU A 45 -13.07 -4.07 -1.03
C LEU A 45 -14.16 -4.58 -1.97
N ALA A 46 -13.98 -5.77 -2.54
CA ALA A 46 -14.92 -6.34 -3.51
C ALA A 46 -16.19 -6.89 -2.85
N SER A 47 -16.09 -7.40 -1.62
CA SER A 47 -17.21 -8.02 -0.90
C SER A 47 -17.92 -7.03 0.03
N ASP A 48 -17.35 -6.79 1.20
CA ASP A 48 -18.06 -6.17 2.32
C ASP A 48 -18.11 -4.64 2.23
N LEU A 49 -17.14 -4.01 1.56
CA LEU A 49 -17.02 -2.56 1.48
C LEU A 49 -17.51 -1.97 0.16
N SER A 50 -17.84 -2.80 -0.83
CA SER A 50 -18.27 -2.32 -2.14
C SER A 50 -19.61 -1.58 -2.04
N PRO A 51 -19.69 -0.29 -2.44
CA PRO A 51 -20.95 0.44 -2.46
C PRO A 51 -21.91 -0.11 -3.53
N ASN A 52 -21.40 -0.83 -4.54
CA ASN A 52 -22.17 -1.36 -5.66
C ASN A 52 -22.87 -2.68 -5.34
N LEU A 53 -22.64 -3.29 -4.17
CA LEU A 53 -23.34 -4.53 -3.76
C LEU A 53 -24.88 -4.37 -3.68
N PHE A 54 -25.37 -3.17 -3.49
CA PHE A 54 -26.79 -2.90 -3.21
C PHE A 54 -27.43 -1.83 -4.12
N GLY A 55 -26.77 -1.41 -5.20
CA GLY A 55 -27.30 -0.34 -6.04
C GLY A 55 -26.78 -0.35 -7.47
N ASP A 56 -27.62 0.17 -8.39
CA ASP A 56 -27.30 0.36 -9.82
C ASP A 56 -26.38 1.57 -10.08
N ASN A 57 -25.56 1.98 -9.11
CA ASN A 57 -24.71 3.15 -9.23
C ASN A 57 -23.41 2.78 -9.96
N GLU A 58 -23.27 3.22 -11.18
CA GLU A 58 -22.04 3.16 -12.00
C GLU A 58 -20.93 4.13 -11.51
N THR A 59 -20.98 4.56 -10.25
CA THR A 59 -19.96 5.46 -9.70
C THR A 59 -18.74 4.68 -9.24
N THR A 60 -17.56 5.15 -9.64
CA THR A 60 -16.28 4.59 -9.15
C THR A 60 -16.20 4.77 -7.63
N PRO A 61 -16.00 3.68 -6.87
CA PRO A 61 -15.87 3.76 -5.41
C PRO A 61 -14.65 4.55 -5.00
N ARG A 62 -14.70 5.20 -3.85
CA ARG A 62 -13.67 6.13 -3.36
C ARG A 62 -13.20 5.76 -1.97
N ILE A 63 -11.90 5.72 -1.80
CA ILE A 63 -11.27 5.43 -0.50
C ILE A 63 -10.32 6.54 -0.08
N LEU A 64 -10.36 6.88 1.21
CA LEU A 64 -9.36 7.70 1.87
C LEU A 64 -8.46 6.81 2.73
N ILE A 65 -7.16 6.83 2.47
CA ILE A 65 -6.14 6.11 3.23
C ILE A 65 -5.33 7.12 4.05
N ASN A 66 -5.67 7.24 5.33
CA ASN A 66 -4.98 8.09 6.31
C ASN A 66 -4.13 7.20 7.24
N LEU A 67 -3.09 6.61 6.67
CA LEU A 67 -2.12 5.78 7.38
C LEU A 67 -0.72 6.39 7.25
N PRO A 68 0.16 6.21 8.25
CA PRO A 68 1.55 6.60 8.11
C PRO A 68 2.22 5.87 6.94
N ALA A 69 3.25 6.48 6.40
CA ALA A 69 4.05 5.92 5.32
C ALA A 69 4.64 4.55 5.73
N GLY A 70 4.37 3.52 4.95
CA GLY A 70 4.81 2.16 5.25
C GLY A 70 4.09 1.11 4.41
N TRP A 71 4.38 -0.16 4.67
CA TRP A 71 3.84 -1.26 3.89
C TRP A 71 2.30 -1.35 3.94
N GLN A 72 1.69 -1.03 5.09
CA GLN A 72 0.23 -1.06 5.22
C GLN A 72 -0.44 -0.07 4.27
N SER A 73 0.04 1.19 4.28
CA SER A 73 -0.47 2.23 3.39
C SER A 73 -0.29 1.84 1.91
N ILE A 74 0.89 1.35 1.54
CA ILE A 74 1.18 0.92 0.16
C ILE A 74 0.30 -0.25 -0.27
N PHE A 75 0.08 -1.25 0.58
CA PHE A 75 -0.74 -2.39 0.17
C PHE A 75 -2.21 -2.04 0.04
N TRP A 76 -2.71 -1.11 0.87
CA TRP A 76 -4.03 -0.53 0.64
C TRP A 76 -4.09 0.18 -0.71
N GLN A 77 -3.10 1.06 -1.03
CA GLN A 77 -3.05 1.76 -2.33
C GLN A 77 -3.01 0.79 -3.50
N VAL A 78 -2.07 -0.17 -3.50
CA VAL A 78 -1.97 -1.18 -4.56
C VAL A 78 -3.28 -1.95 -4.73
N SER A 79 -3.93 -2.34 -3.62
CA SER A 79 -5.18 -3.09 -3.69
C SER A 79 -6.31 -2.25 -4.28
N THR A 80 -6.47 -1.00 -3.82
CA THR A 80 -7.53 -0.11 -4.29
C THR A 80 -7.34 0.30 -5.74
N ASP A 81 -6.14 0.69 -6.12
CA ASP A 81 -5.82 1.14 -7.48
C ASP A 81 -6.00 0.00 -8.49
N LEU A 82 -5.47 -1.19 -8.19
CA LEU A 82 -5.60 -2.36 -9.08
C LEU A 82 -7.02 -2.95 -9.09
N MET A 83 -7.86 -2.60 -8.11
CA MET A 83 -9.30 -2.90 -8.14
C MET A 83 -10.13 -1.86 -8.88
N GLY A 84 -9.55 -0.72 -9.28
CA GLY A 84 -10.22 0.35 -10.03
C GLY A 84 -10.96 1.35 -9.14
N TRP A 85 -10.59 1.47 -7.87
CA TRP A 85 -11.11 2.49 -6.95
C TRP A 85 -10.37 3.81 -7.12
N GLU A 86 -11.04 4.93 -6.84
CA GLU A 86 -10.35 6.21 -6.66
C GLU A 86 -9.70 6.28 -5.28
N THR A 87 -8.37 6.38 -5.23
CA THR A 87 -7.60 6.40 -3.99
C THR A 87 -7.13 7.81 -3.68
N GLN A 88 -7.38 8.26 -2.44
CA GLN A 88 -6.72 9.43 -1.87
C GLN A 88 -5.90 9.00 -0.66
N SER A 89 -4.62 9.34 -0.65
CA SER A 89 -3.69 9.07 0.46
C SER A 89 -3.27 10.35 1.15
N GLY A 90 -3.05 10.29 2.46
CA GLY A 90 -2.51 11.38 3.27
C GLY A 90 -3.40 11.80 4.42
N THR A 91 -2.84 12.63 5.29
CA THR A 91 -3.55 13.23 6.43
C THR A 91 -4.50 14.32 5.97
N LEU A 92 -5.77 14.20 6.30
CA LEU A 92 -6.69 15.33 6.19
C LEU A 92 -6.29 16.38 7.23
N SER A 93 -5.68 17.47 6.81
CA SER A 93 -5.53 18.63 7.69
C SER A 93 -6.92 19.25 7.91
N GLN A 94 -7.21 19.70 9.13
CA GLN A 94 -8.47 20.37 9.46
C GLN A 94 -8.73 21.64 8.61
N ASP A 95 -7.68 22.18 7.99
CA ASP A 95 -7.73 23.36 7.13
C ASP A 95 -7.87 23.04 5.63
N SER A 96 -7.93 21.76 5.26
CA SER A 96 -8.11 21.39 3.86
C SER A 96 -9.58 21.52 3.46
N PRO A 97 -9.92 22.39 2.50
CA PRO A 97 -11.29 22.53 2.01
C PRO A 97 -11.81 21.28 1.26
N SER A 98 -11.01 20.22 1.17
CA SER A 98 -11.31 18.97 0.50
C SER A 98 -12.19 17.99 1.29
N ILE A 99 -12.68 18.36 2.48
CA ILE A 99 -13.74 17.61 3.20
C ILE A 99 -15.08 17.56 2.41
N ALA A 100 -15.17 18.26 1.28
CA ALA A 100 -16.33 18.22 0.39
C ALA A 100 -16.47 16.90 -0.43
N PHE A 101 -15.47 16.01 -0.37
CA PHE A 101 -15.56 14.72 -1.06
C PHE A 101 -16.09 13.67 -0.09
N SER A 102 -17.22 13.07 -0.43
CA SER A 102 -17.69 11.86 0.24
C SER A 102 -16.81 10.69 -0.19
N PHE A 103 -16.20 10.00 0.76
CA PHE A 103 -15.55 8.71 0.53
C PHE A 103 -16.51 7.59 0.92
N ASP A 104 -16.47 6.49 0.18
CA ASP A 104 -17.20 5.28 0.54
C ASP A 104 -16.53 4.57 1.70
N VAL A 105 -15.18 4.60 1.72
CA VAL A 105 -14.34 3.99 2.75
C VAL A 105 -13.33 5.00 3.28
N HIS A 106 -13.12 5.00 4.59
CA HIS A 106 -12.03 5.73 5.25
C HIS A 106 -11.25 4.79 6.17
N VAL A 107 -9.96 4.62 5.88
CA VAL A 107 -9.02 3.82 6.69
C VAL A 107 -8.06 4.76 7.40
N SER A 108 -7.91 4.62 8.72
CA SER A 108 -6.98 5.46 9.52
C SER A 108 -6.41 4.68 10.70
N ASP A 109 -5.19 5.02 11.13
CA ASP A 109 -4.60 4.54 12.38
C ASP A 109 -4.94 5.43 13.60
N GLU A 110 -5.73 6.49 13.37
CA GLU A 110 -6.25 7.38 14.40
C GLU A 110 -7.78 7.37 14.42
N LEU A 111 -8.38 7.44 15.62
CA LEU A 111 -9.84 7.43 15.75
C LEU A 111 -10.48 8.79 15.43
N ALA A 112 -9.83 9.90 15.77
CA ALA A 112 -10.40 11.24 15.58
C ALA A 112 -10.78 11.55 14.12
N PRO A 113 -9.95 11.27 13.10
CA PRO A 113 -10.36 11.41 11.69
C PRO A 113 -11.53 10.51 11.31
N LEU A 114 -11.58 9.28 11.85
CA LEU A 114 -12.68 8.35 11.59
C LEU A 114 -14.01 8.80 12.21
N GLU A 115 -13.98 9.35 13.43
CA GLU A 115 -15.17 9.91 14.10
C GLU A 115 -15.72 11.13 13.36
N ALA A 116 -14.83 11.95 12.79
CA ALA A 116 -15.20 13.11 11.99
C ALA A 116 -15.66 12.77 10.56
N SER A 117 -15.37 11.55 10.08
CA SER A 117 -15.70 11.11 8.74
C SER A 117 -17.21 10.87 8.57
N THR A 118 -17.74 11.30 7.43
CA THR A 118 -19.12 11.03 6.99
C THR A 118 -19.19 9.84 6.02
N GLY A 119 -18.06 9.17 5.74
CA GLY A 119 -18.00 7.99 4.88
C GLY A 119 -18.87 6.83 5.37
N ALA A 120 -19.31 5.98 4.45
CA ALA A 120 -20.15 4.84 4.77
C ALA A 120 -19.42 3.81 5.64
N TRP A 121 -18.15 3.52 5.30
CA TRP A 121 -17.31 2.58 6.03
C TRP A 121 -16.11 3.30 6.68
N ARG A 122 -15.91 3.07 7.98
CA ARG A 122 -14.83 3.65 8.77
C ARG A 122 -14.03 2.52 9.42
N LEU A 123 -12.76 2.40 9.05
CA LEU A 123 -11.89 1.30 9.45
C LEU A 123 -10.72 1.83 10.26
N ALA A 124 -10.61 1.41 11.52
CA ALA A 124 -9.46 1.65 12.36
C ALA A 124 -8.39 0.58 12.08
N HIS A 125 -7.23 1.00 11.56
CA HIS A 125 -6.14 0.11 11.17
C HIS A 125 -4.95 0.30 12.11
N SER A 126 -4.65 -0.69 12.95
CA SER A 126 -3.44 -0.61 13.78
C SER A 126 -2.17 -0.80 12.95
N THR A 127 -1.25 0.14 13.03
CA THR A 127 0.08 0.06 12.42
C THR A 127 1.16 -0.45 13.38
N ALA A 128 0.77 -0.84 14.61
CA ALA A 128 1.69 -1.42 15.58
C ALA A 128 2.31 -2.74 15.06
N PRO A 129 3.59 -3.01 15.37
CA PRO A 129 4.23 -4.25 14.96
C PRO A 129 3.46 -5.50 15.40
N LEU A 130 3.26 -6.43 14.46
CA LEU A 130 2.57 -7.70 14.69
C LEU A 130 1.12 -7.57 15.20
N ALA A 131 0.51 -6.41 15.06
CA ALA A 131 -0.89 -6.24 15.43
C ALA A 131 -1.79 -7.15 14.56
N MET A 132 -2.74 -7.82 15.22
CA MET A 132 -3.76 -8.67 14.58
C MET A 132 -5.15 -8.08 14.72
N ARG A 133 -5.28 -6.99 15.46
CA ARG A 133 -6.51 -6.24 15.71
C ARG A 133 -6.19 -4.86 16.27
N TRP A 134 -7.18 -4.01 16.34
CA TRP A 134 -7.09 -2.75 17.05
C TRP A 134 -6.82 -2.96 18.55
N GLY A 135 -5.97 -2.11 19.14
CA GLY A 135 -5.46 -2.27 20.51
C GLY A 135 -6.41 -1.83 21.63
N GLY A 136 -7.67 -1.52 21.33
CA GLY A 136 -8.63 -1.03 22.34
C GLY A 136 -10.08 -1.20 21.92
N SER A 137 -11.00 -0.53 22.63
CA SER A 137 -12.40 -0.46 22.21
C SER A 137 -12.59 0.51 21.06
N LEU A 138 -13.42 0.14 20.08
CA LEU A 138 -13.79 1.01 18.98
C LEU A 138 -15.15 1.68 19.25
N PRO A 139 -15.30 2.97 18.86
CA PRO A 139 -16.61 3.63 18.83
C PRO A 139 -17.59 2.91 17.92
N ALA A 140 -18.89 3.07 18.20
CA ALA A 140 -19.94 2.46 17.37
C ALA A 140 -19.82 2.91 15.90
N GLY A 141 -19.91 1.96 14.98
CA GLY A 141 -19.84 2.18 13.54
C GLY A 141 -18.41 2.38 12.99
N ILE A 142 -17.38 2.14 13.80
CA ILE A 142 -16.00 2.01 13.35
C ILE A 142 -15.61 0.53 13.45
N LEU A 143 -15.11 -0.03 12.36
CA LEU A 143 -14.70 -1.42 12.25
C LEU A 143 -13.20 -1.57 12.53
N ASP A 144 -12.79 -2.73 13.01
CA ASP A 144 -11.39 -3.11 13.13
C ASP A 144 -10.91 -3.65 11.78
N ALA A 145 -10.12 -2.83 11.05
CA ALA A 145 -9.63 -3.19 9.74
C ALA A 145 -8.86 -4.52 9.73
N LEU A 146 -8.03 -4.77 10.76
CA LEU A 146 -7.24 -6.00 10.81
C LEU A 146 -8.13 -7.23 11.08
N ALA A 147 -9.15 -7.11 11.93
CA ALA A 147 -10.10 -8.19 12.17
C ALA A 147 -10.88 -8.55 10.90
N GLU A 148 -11.37 -7.53 10.16
CA GLU A 148 -12.06 -7.73 8.88
C GLU A 148 -11.12 -8.36 7.83
N LEU A 149 -9.88 -7.88 7.71
CA LEU A 149 -8.89 -8.45 6.80
C LEU A 149 -8.52 -9.89 7.15
N MET A 150 -8.43 -10.23 8.45
CA MET A 150 -8.13 -11.60 8.87
C MET A 150 -9.26 -12.59 8.56
N ALA A 151 -10.47 -12.11 8.37
CA ALA A 151 -11.61 -12.92 7.93
C ALA A 151 -11.60 -13.22 6.42
N GLN A 152 -10.87 -12.44 5.62
CA GLN A 152 -10.79 -12.62 4.17
C GLN A 152 -9.85 -13.77 3.77
N SER A 153 -10.13 -14.35 2.59
CA SER A 153 -9.28 -15.36 1.97
C SER A 153 -7.87 -14.82 1.68
N ASP A 154 -6.87 -15.71 1.78
CA ASP A 154 -5.48 -15.44 1.36
C ASP A 154 -5.31 -15.45 -0.17
N GLN A 155 -6.34 -15.84 -0.90
CA GLN A 155 -6.41 -15.85 -2.36
C GLN A 155 -7.46 -14.85 -2.84
N PHE A 156 -7.17 -14.16 -3.93
CA PHE A 156 -8.13 -13.24 -4.54
C PHE A 156 -9.24 -14.03 -5.24
N GLU A 157 -10.49 -13.79 -4.87
CA GLU A 157 -11.67 -14.57 -5.26
C GLU A 157 -12.67 -13.78 -6.13
N TYR A 158 -12.42 -12.50 -6.37
CA TYR A 158 -13.32 -11.61 -7.08
C TYR A 158 -12.73 -11.12 -8.41
N GLU A 159 -13.41 -10.19 -9.02
CA GLU A 159 -12.95 -9.47 -10.20
C GLU A 159 -12.76 -7.99 -9.86
N ALA A 160 -11.75 -7.36 -10.47
CA ALA A 160 -11.60 -5.91 -10.43
C ALA A 160 -12.72 -5.25 -11.25
N LEU A 161 -13.02 -3.98 -10.94
CA LEU A 161 -13.98 -3.19 -11.69
C LEU A 161 -13.54 -3.07 -13.17
N GLU A 162 -14.50 -2.85 -14.07
CA GLU A 162 -14.18 -2.61 -15.50
C GLU A 162 -13.29 -1.39 -15.70
N SER A 163 -13.39 -0.39 -14.80
CA SER A 163 -12.55 0.80 -14.78
C SER A 163 -11.13 0.57 -14.25
N ALA A 164 -10.81 -0.63 -13.74
CA ALA A 164 -9.49 -0.91 -13.21
C ALA A 164 -8.41 -0.76 -14.29
N PRO A 165 -7.28 -0.09 -13.98
CA PRO A 165 -6.20 0.10 -14.95
C PRO A 165 -5.56 -1.24 -15.32
N GLY A 166 -5.00 -1.31 -16.51
CA GLY A 166 -4.01 -2.32 -16.85
C GLY A 166 -2.77 -2.19 -15.94
N LEU A 167 -2.04 -3.27 -15.74
CA LEU A 167 -0.83 -3.19 -14.89
C LEU A 167 0.21 -2.22 -15.47
N ASP A 168 0.41 -2.24 -16.79
CA ASP A 168 1.35 -1.34 -17.47
C ASP A 168 0.92 0.13 -17.33
N ASP A 169 -0.39 0.41 -17.41
CA ASP A 169 -0.93 1.75 -17.22
C ASP A 169 -0.77 2.22 -15.76
N TYR A 170 -0.93 1.31 -14.81
CA TYR A 170 -0.74 1.63 -13.39
C TYR A 170 0.73 1.95 -13.07
N ILE A 171 1.64 1.09 -13.49
CA ILE A 171 3.08 1.32 -13.24
C ILE A 171 3.66 2.47 -14.05
N ALA A 172 2.97 2.96 -15.07
CA ALA A 172 3.33 4.18 -15.80
C ALA A 172 2.95 5.48 -15.06
N GLN A 173 2.20 5.39 -13.95
CA GLN A 173 1.81 6.54 -13.11
C GLN A 173 2.91 6.96 -12.12
N VAL A 174 4.11 6.40 -12.24
CA VAL A 174 5.28 6.81 -11.46
C VAL A 174 5.52 8.30 -11.64
N GLU A 175 5.73 9.02 -10.53
CA GLU A 175 5.97 10.45 -10.54
C GLU A 175 7.29 10.78 -11.27
N ALA A 176 7.38 11.99 -11.85
CA ALA A 176 8.51 12.34 -12.70
C ALA A 176 9.88 12.35 -11.97
N ASP A 177 9.90 12.64 -10.69
CA ASP A 177 11.08 12.58 -9.82
C ASP A 177 11.47 11.13 -9.46
N GLU A 178 10.52 10.19 -9.47
CA GLU A 178 10.75 8.76 -9.25
C GLU A 178 11.14 8.00 -10.52
N ASP A 179 10.85 8.52 -11.73
CA ASP A 179 11.14 7.84 -12.99
C ASP A 179 12.67 7.68 -13.22
N ALA A 180 13.47 8.60 -12.72
CA ALA A 180 14.93 8.49 -12.74
C ALA A 180 15.43 7.32 -11.88
N LEU A 181 14.79 7.06 -10.75
CA LEU A 181 15.10 5.94 -9.86
C LEU A 181 14.82 4.60 -10.56
N PHE A 182 13.70 4.51 -11.24
CA PHE A 182 13.35 3.33 -12.02
C PHE A 182 14.32 3.10 -13.19
N SER A 183 14.66 4.14 -13.93
CA SER A 183 15.60 4.04 -15.07
C SER A 183 16.95 3.50 -14.63
N ALA A 184 17.50 4.01 -13.52
CA ALA A 184 18.74 3.50 -12.94
C ALA A 184 18.65 2.03 -12.48
N ALA A 185 17.51 1.61 -11.95
CA ALA A 185 17.29 0.22 -11.56
C ALA A 185 17.22 -0.73 -12.78
N SER A 186 16.55 -0.28 -13.85
CA SER A 186 16.41 -1.06 -15.09
C SER A 186 17.73 -1.32 -15.80
N GLU A 187 18.71 -0.41 -15.69
CA GLU A 187 20.06 -0.58 -16.25
C GLU A 187 20.83 -1.76 -15.64
N LEU A 188 20.46 -2.22 -14.44
CA LEU A 188 21.12 -3.36 -13.80
C LEU A 188 20.86 -4.70 -14.50
N GLY A 189 19.81 -4.81 -15.30
CA GLY A 189 19.48 -5.96 -16.15
C GLY A 189 19.21 -7.28 -15.40
N THR A 190 19.29 -7.31 -14.07
CA THR A 190 19.03 -8.49 -13.25
C THR A 190 18.35 -8.11 -11.95
N PRO A 191 17.36 -8.91 -11.48
CA PRO A 191 16.70 -8.72 -10.21
C PRO A 191 17.70 -8.60 -9.05
N THR A 192 17.59 -7.54 -8.24
CA THR A 192 18.52 -7.23 -7.16
C THR A 192 17.84 -6.53 -5.99
N ARG A 193 18.60 -6.24 -4.93
CA ARG A 193 18.15 -5.35 -3.84
C ARG A 193 18.59 -3.92 -4.14
N LEU A 194 17.61 -3.02 -4.12
CA LEU A 194 17.79 -1.57 -4.31
C LEU A 194 17.66 -0.88 -2.97
N GLY A 195 18.46 0.15 -2.72
CA GLY A 195 18.39 0.98 -1.52
C GLY A 195 17.80 2.35 -1.85
N LEU A 196 16.87 2.81 -1.07
CA LEU A 196 16.31 4.16 -1.11
C LEU A 196 16.61 4.84 0.23
N TYR A 197 17.37 5.93 0.18
CA TYR A 197 17.60 6.79 1.33
C TYR A 197 16.79 8.06 1.18
N THR A 198 15.66 8.18 1.83
CA THR A 198 14.65 9.18 1.51
C THR A 198 13.89 9.68 2.76
N GLU A 199 13.35 10.90 2.69
CA GLU A 199 12.39 11.44 3.66
C GLU A 199 10.96 11.04 3.30
N ASN A 200 10.70 10.83 2.00
CA ASN A 200 9.40 10.46 1.50
C ASN A 200 9.38 8.97 1.17
N PHE A 201 8.40 8.26 1.66
CA PHE A 201 8.24 6.86 1.28
C PHE A 201 7.89 6.75 -0.20
N PRO A 202 8.48 5.77 -0.94
CA PRO A 202 8.23 5.63 -2.38
C PRO A 202 6.76 5.40 -2.69
N SER A 203 6.31 5.86 -3.85
CA SER A 203 4.94 5.68 -4.30
C SER A 203 4.57 4.20 -4.53
N ALA A 204 3.29 3.88 -4.46
CA ALA A 204 2.81 2.53 -4.74
C ALA A 204 3.06 2.10 -6.20
N PRO A 205 2.88 2.96 -7.23
CA PRO A 205 3.26 2.63 -8.60
C PRO A 205 4.75 2.32 -8.75
N LEU A 206 5.66 3.14 -8.18
CA LEU A 206 7.11 2.89 -8.25
C LEU A 206 7.47 1.55 -7.61
N LEU A 207 7.00 1.30 -6.38
CA LEU A 207 7.29 0.04 -5.71
C LEU A 207 6.74 -1.16 -6.48
N THR A 208 5.52 -1.05 -7.00
CA THR A 208 4.92 -2.11 -7.82
C THR A 208 5.77 -2.39 -9.06
N ARG A 209 6.21 -1.35 -9.76
CA ARG A 209 7.06 -1.46 -10.95
C ARG A 209 8.36 -2.18 -10.63
N LEU A 210 9.07 -1.78 -9.56
CA LEU A 210 10.30 -2.43 -9.12
C LEU A 210 10.09 -3.91 -8.73
N TRP A 211 8.99 -4.21 -8.05
CA TRP A 211 8.65 -5.59 -7.68
C TRP A 211 8.30 -6.45 -8.89
N MET A 212 7.60 -5.90 -9.89
CA MET A 212 7.30 -6.60 -11.15
C MET A 212 8.57 -6.97 -11.93
N ASP A 213 9.62 -6.14 -11.85
CA ASP A 213 10.94 -6.44 -12.40
C ASP A 213 11.78 -7.38 -11.50
N GLY A 214 11.19 -7.85 -10.39
CA GLY A 214 11.81 -8.81 -9.46
C GLY A 214 12.79 -8.18 -8.48
N HIS A 215 12.85 -6.83 -8.37
CA HIS A 215 13.69 -6.15 -7.40
C HIS A 215 13.10 -6.24 -5.98
N GLY A 216 13.97 -6.35 -4.97
CA GLY A 216 13.61 -6.09 -3.58
C GLY A 216 14.07 -4.68 -3.20
N VAL A 217 13.25 -3.96 -2.43
CA VAL A 217 13.53 -2.57 -2.05
C VAL A 217 13.84 -2.46 -0.56
N VAL A 218 14.91 -1.76 -0.22
CA VAL A 218 15.31 -1.41 1.15
C VAL A 218 15.17 0.09 1.30
N VAL A 219 14.17 0.53 2.05
CA VAL A 219 13.92 1.95 2.34
C VAL A 219 14.53 2.28 3.69
N VAL A 220 15.34 3.32 3.75
CA VAL A 220 15.91 3.88 4.99
C VAL A 220 15.44 5.31 5.14
N ASP A 221 14.68 5.56 6.19
CA ASP A 221 14.10 6.87 6.48
C ASP A 221 15.17 7.85 6.99
N LYS A 222 15.37 8.96 6.28
CA LYS A 222 16.30 10.04 6.62
C LYS A 222 15.99 10.70 7.97
N SER A 223 14.72 10.68 8.39
CA SER A 223 14.32 11.26 9.67
C SER A 223 14.79 10.44 10.88
N HIS A 224 15.07 9.14 10.68
CA HIS A 224 15.48 8.21 11.73
C HIS A 224 16.96 7.84 11.66
N TYR A 225 17.58 7.87 10.48
CA TYR A 225 18.95 7.39 10.27
C TYR A 225 19.78 8.42 9.50
N GLY A 226 20.94 8.79 10.03
CA GLY A 226 21.93 9.59 9.30
C GLY A 226 22.60 8.80 8.17
N ALA A 227 23.19 9.51 7.19
CA ALA A 227 23.75 8.93 5.97
C ALA A 227 24.78 7.81 6.23
N GLN A 228 25.66 7.97 7.24
CA GLN A 228 26.64 6.94 7.59
C GLN A 228 25.94 5.63 8.02
N LYS A 229 24.90 5.74 8.87
CA LYS A 229 24.15 4.57 9.34
C LYS A 229 23.36 3.93 8.21
N ALA A 230 22.79 4.72 7.31
CA ALA A 230 22.13 4.21 6.12
C ALA A 230 23.07 3.38 5.23
N GLN A 231 24.31 3.83 5.03
CA GLN A 231 25.32 3.05 4.28
C GLN A 231 25.66 1.71 4.96
N GLU A 232 25.79 1.68 6.29
CA GLU A 232 25.99 0.43 7.05
C GLU A 232 24.80 -0.53 6.85
N ILE A 233 23.56 0.00 6.91
CA ILE A 233 22.34 -0.78 6.67
C ILE A 233 22.36 -1.35 5.26
N PHE A 234 22.58 -0.54 4.23
CA PHE A 234 22.62 -0.99 2.84
C PHE A 234 23.68 -2.05 2.60
N ALA A 235 24.86 -1.90 3.21
CA ALA A 235 25.91 -2.92 3.13
C ALA A 235 25.45 -4.24 3.78
N SER A 236 24.82 -4.19 4.95
CA SER A 236 24.31 -5.38 5.65
C SER A 236 23.19 -6.08 4.88
N GLU A 237 22.34 -5.32 4.22
CA GLU A 237 21.21 -5.80 3.38
C GLU A 237 21.66 -6.20 1.97
N LYS A 238 22.96 -6.09 1.65
CA LYS A 238 23.55 -6.43 0.34
C LYS A 238 22.87 -5.67 -0.82
N VAL A 239 22.58 -4.41 -0.58
CA VAL A 239 22.05 -3.51 -1.60
C VAL A 239 23.11 -3.30 -2.70
N ARG A 240 22.69 -3.35 -3.97
CA ARG A 240 23.60 -3.16 -5.12
C ARG A 240 23.58 -1.75 -5.69
N LEU A 241 22.46 -1.07 -5.60
CA LEU A 241 22.29 0.30 -6.07
C LEU A 241 21.59 1.09 -4.97
N ILE A 242 22.15 2.24 -4.64
CA ILE A 242 21.53 3.20 -3.71
C ILE A 242 21.04 4.37 -4.56
N LEU A 243 19.80 4.73 -4.36
CA LEU A 243 19.09 5.83 -5.00
C LEU A 243 18.79 6.87 -3.92
N ASP A 244 19.10 8.13 -4.17
CA ASP A 244 18.94 9.28 -3.25
C ASP A 244 17.90 10.26 -3.78
#